data_672a46b7a2dbde2e5278b11ae89247f3
#
_entry.id   672a46b7a2dbde2e5278b11ae89247f3
#
_cell.length_a   1.000
_cell.length_b   1.000
_cell.length_c   1.000
_cell.angle_alpha   90.00
_cell.angle_beta   90.00
_cell.angle_gamma   90.00
#
_symmetry.space_group_name_H-M   'P 1'
#
loop_
_entity.id
_entity.type
_entity.pdbx_description
1 polymer ?
#
loop_
_entity_poly.entity_id
_entity_poly.type
_entity_poly.pdbx_seq_one_letter_code
_entity_poly.pdbx_strand_id
1 'polypeptide(L)'
;HNWSGNRVTCRDWFQLSLKEGFTVFRDSEFSSDINSRAVKRIQDVNFLRSAQFTEDSGPTAHPVQPSEYLEISNFYTLTIYEKGAEIVRMIKTLLGPDLFRQGSDLYFERHDGQAVTIEDFVKAMADVSGRDFTQFMRWYRQPGTPVLSVSASQTETGVRLTLNQSAPSVAGENTHQPYLIPV
;
A
#
# COMPACT_ATOMS: atom_id res chain seq x y z
N HIS A 1 11.48 2.68 -13.48
CA HIS A 1 12.35 3.00 -12.31
C HIS A 1 13.17 4.29 -12.44
N ASN A 2 13.16 5.00 -13.57
CA ASN A 2 14.06 6.14 -13.78
C ASN A 2 13.84 7.29 -12.75
N TRP A 3 12.60 7.60 -12.43
CA TRP A 3 12.26 8.63 -11.44
C TRP A 3 12.18 8.04 -10.02
N SER A 4 11.25 7.12 -9.79
CA SER A 4 11.13 6.40 -8.52
C SER A 4 12.03 5.16 -8.55
N GLY A 5 13.15 5.22 -7.88
CA GLY A 5 14.15 4.16 -7.81
C GLY A 5 15.55 4.61 -8.21
N ASN A 6 15.71 5.36 -9.30
CA ASN A 6 17.02 5.84 -9.74
C ASN A 6 17.25 7.31 -9.34
N ARG A 7 16.35 8.23 -9.72
CA ARG A 7 16.50 9.66 -9.42
C ARG A 7 16.20 9.98 -7.95
N VAL A 8 15.12 9.43 -7.42
CA VAL A 8 14.84 9.36 -5.98
C VAL A 8 14.94 7.90 -5.58
N THR A 9 15.97 7.54 -4.83
CA THR A 9 16.28 6.15 -4.52
C THR A 9 15.91 5.77 -3.07
N CYS A 10 15.92 4.47 -2.77
CA CYS A 10 15.70 3.98 -1.42
C CYS A 10 16.95 4.17 -0.56
N ARG A 11 16.77 4.66 0.68
CA ARG A 11 17.87 4.82 1.64
C ARG A 11 18.53 3.49 2.02
N ASP A 12 17.71 2.45 2.13
CA ASP A 12 18.12 1.11 2.49
C ASP A 12 17.14 0.07 1.90
N TRP A 13 17.44 -1.21 2.06
CA TRP A 13 16.63 -2.30 1.52
C TRP A 13 15.25 -2.43 2.18
N PHE A 14 15.04 -1.95 3.40
CA PHE A 14 13.74 -1.94 4.06
C PHE A 14 12.74 -1.01 3.38
N GLN A 15 13.23 -0.08 2.56
CA GLN A 15 12.43 0.86 1.78
C GLN A 15 12.10 0.36 0.36
N LEU A 16 12.42 -0.88 0.03
CA LEU A 16 12.35 -1.39 -1.35
C LEU A 16 10.98 -1.17 -2.01
N SER A 17 9.89 -1.32 -1.26
CA SER A 17 8.53 -1.09 -1.78
C SER A 17 8.29 0.36 -2.19
N LEU A 18 9.06 1.33 -1.68
CA LEU A 18 8.98 2.72 -2.10
C LEU A 18 9.26 2.89 -3.60
N LYS A 19 10.15 2.08 -4.16
CA LYS A 19 10.39 2.08 -5.61
C LYS A 19 9.57 1.00 -6.33
N GLU A 20 9.51 -0.21 -5.83
CA GLU A 20 8.86 -1.34 -6.52
C GLU A 20 7.34 -1.21 -6.48
N GLY A 21 6.75 -0.99 -5.31
CA GLY A 21 5.30 -0.80 -5.18
C GLY A 21 4.81 0.45 -5.92
N PHE A 22 5.53 1.55 -5.83
CA PHE A 22 5.18 2.77 -6.58
C PHE A 22 5.31 2.57 -8.09
N THR A 23 6.31 1.83 -8.55
CA THR A 23 6.48 1.52 -9.98
C THR A 23 5.38 0.60 -10.49
N VAL A 24 5.02 -0.47 -9.77
CA VAL A 24 3.89 -1.35 -10.12
C VAL A 24 2.58 -0.57 -10.16
N PHE A 25 2.33 0.30 -9.18
CA PHE A 25 1.16 1.18 -9.20
C PHE A 25 1.12 2.05 -10.47
N ARG A 26 2.24 2.68 -10.85
CA ARG A 26 2.32 3.52 -12.05
C ARG A 26 2.17 2.72 -13.34
N ASP A 27 2.75 1.52 -13.41
CA ASP A 27 2.55 0.60 -14.52
C ASP A 27 1.08 0.22 -14.70
N SER A 28 0.40 -0.13 -13.60
CA SER A 28 -1.03 -0.45 -13.60
C SER A 28 -1.88 0.75 -14.06
N GLU A 29 -1.59 1.97 -13.59
CA GLU A 29 -2.30 3.18 -14.01
C GLU A 29 -2.06 3.47 -15.50
N PHE A 30 -0.81 3.39 -15.98
CA PHE A 30 -0.50 3.57 -17.39
C PHE A 30 -1.19 2.54 -18.28
N SER A 31 -1.14 1.27 -17.91
CA SER A 31 -1.84 0.19 -18.62
C SER A 31 -3.36 0.40 -18.65
N SER A 32 -3.90 0.97 -17.57
CA SER A 32 -5.32 1.33 -17.48
C SER A 32 -5.70 2.49 -18.41
N ASP A 33 -4.81 3.46 -18.61
CA ASP A 33 -5.04 4.63 -19.44
C ASP A 33 -5.00 4.29 -20.95
N ILE A 34 -4.15 3.34 -21.36
CA ILE A 34 -4.04 2.92 -22.76
C ILE A 34 -4.98 1.76 -23.13
N ASN A 35 -5.63 1.12 -22.16
CA ASN A 35 -6.52 -0.02 -22.33
C ASN A 35 -7.83 0.19 -21.54
N SER A 36 -8.49 -0.91 -21.17
CA SER A 36 -9.67 -0.86 -20.31
C SER A 36 -9.28 -0.85 -18.83
N ARG A 37 -9.52 0.25 -18.14
CA ARG A 37 -9.29 0.42 -16.70
C ARG A 37 -10.00 -0.65 -15.87
N ALA A 38 -11.26 -0.96 -16.22
CA ALA A 38 -12.03 -1.98 -15.50
C ALA A 38 -11.43 -3.38 -15.66
N VAL A 39 -11.04 -3.75 -16.90
CA VAL A 39 -10.43 -5.05 -17.18
C VAL A 39 -9.07 -5.16 -16.46
N LYS A 40 -8.22 -4.14 -16.57
CA LYS A 40 -6.92 -4.12 -15.88
C LYS A 40 -7.11 -4.28 -14.37
N ARG A 41 -8.05 -3.55 -13.77
CA ARG A 41 -8.33 -3.66 -12.33
C ARG A 41 -8.78 -5.06 -11.91
N ILE A 42 -9.64 -5.71 -12.69
CA ILE A 42 -10.07 -7.09 -12.44
C ILE A 42 -8.88 -8.05 -12.48
N GLN A 43 -7.99 -7.89 -13.46
CA GLN A 43 -6.78 -8.71 -13.57
C GLN A 43 -5.85 -8.52 -12.37
N ASP A 44 -5.58 -7.27 -11.96
CA ASP A 44 -4.72 -6.96 -10.82
C ASP A 44 -5.28 -7.54 -9.51
N VAL A 45 -6.60 -7.38 -9.28
CA VAL A 45 -7.26 -7.94 -8.09
C VAL A 45 -7.23 -9.46 -8.09
N ASN A 46 -7.46 -10.11 -9.23
CA ASN A 46 -7.38 -11.56 -9.33
C ASN A 46 -5.97 -12.07 -9.03
N PHE A 47 -4.94 -11.42 -9.55
CA PHE A 47 -3.55 -11.75 -9.27
C PHE A 47 -3.21 -11.52 -7.80
N LEU A 48 -3.56 -10.37 -7.24
CA LEU A 48 -3.35 -10.05 -5.82
C LEU A 48 -3.97 -11.14 -4.92
N ARG A 49 -5.22 -11.50 -5.16
CA ARG A 49 -5.96 -12.47 -4.34
C ARG A 49 -5.45 -13.90 -4.48
N SER A 50 -5.06 -14.31 -5.68
CA SER A 50 -4.61 -15.69 -5.91
C SER A 50 -3.16 -15.94 -5.49
N ALA A 51 -2.31 -14.94 -5.56
CA ALA A 51 -0.87 -15.08 -5.32
C ALA A 51 -0.41 -14.35 -4.04
N GLN A 52 -0.64 -13.04 -3.92
CA GLN A 52 -0.13 -12.26 -2.81
C GLN A 52 -0.86 -12.57 -1.48
N PHE A 53 -2.17 -12.77 -1.48
CA PHE A 53 -2.89 -13.18 -0.26
C PHE A 53 -2.41 -14.54 0.25
N THR A 54 -2.01 -15.44 -0.64
CA THR A 54 -1.42 -16.74 -0.25
C THR A 54 -0.06 -16.52 0.43
N GLU A 55 0.80 -15.65 -0.11
CA GLU A 55 2.06 -15.27 0.52
C GLU A 55 1.85 -14.61 1.89
N ASP A 56 0.87 -13.69 1.99
CA ASP A 56 0.58 -12.91 3.20
C ASP A 56 -0.09 -13.71 4.32
N SER A 57 -0.57 -14.92 4.03
CA SER A 57 -1.14 -15.86 5.00
C SER A 57 -0.25 -17.08 5.30
N GLY A 58 0.87 -17.18 4.61
CA GLY A 58 1.81 -18.30 4.72
C GLY A 58 2.91 -18.08 5.79
N PRO A 59 3.79 -19.06 5.96
CA PRO A 59 4.89 -18.98 6.94
C PRO A 59 5.96 -17.94 6.58
N THR A 60 5.95 -17.45 5.34
CA THR A 60 6.86 -16.41 4.83
C THR A 60 6.22 -15.02 4.80
N ALA A 61 5.03 -14.86 5.40
CA ALA A 61 4.37 -13.56 5.50
C ALA A 61 5.26 -12.55 6.22
N HIS A 62 5.33 -11.34 5.66
CA HIS A 62 6.16 -10.27 6.19
C HIS A 62 5.53 -8.89 5.89
N PRO A 63 5.91 -7.83 6.62
CA PRO A 63 5.46 -6.47 6.31
C PRO A 63 5.95 -5.99 4.94
N VAL A 64 5.24 -5.04 4.35
CA VAL A 64 5.68 -4.33 3.12
C VAL A 64 6.93 -3.48 3.40
N GLN A 65 7.09 -3.00 4.64
CA GLN A 65 8.31 -2.39 5.15
C GLN A 65 8.89 -3.31 6.23
N PRO A 66 9.73 -4.31 5.87
CA PRO A 66 10.36 -5.19 6.83
C PRO A 66 11.32 -4.44 7.75
N SER A 67 11.57 -4.97 8.94
CA SER A 67 12.54 -4.42 9.89
C SER A 67 13.81 -5.27 10.03
N GLU A 68 13.80 -6.47 9.46
CA GLU A 68 14.92 -7.42 9.53
C GLU A 68 14.96 -8.29 8.26
N TYR A 69 16.09 -8.89 7.95
CA TYR A 69 16.25 -9.87 6.87
C TYR A 69 17.43 -10.81 7.15
N LEU A 70 17.33 -12.02 6.61
CA LEU A 70 18.44 -12.99 6.61
C LEU A 70 19.25 -12.87 5.29
N GLU A 71 18.57 -12.65 4.18
CA GLU A 71 19.17 -12.51 2.86
C GLU A 71 18.40 -11.49 2.04
N ILE A 72 19.13 -10.60 1.34
CA ILE A 72 18.55 -9.49 0.55
C ILE A 72 17.62 -10.01 -0.55
N SER A 73 17.94 -11.13 -1.19
CA SER A 73 17.08 -11.72 -2.23
C SER A 73 15.67 -12.04 -1.77
N ASN A 74 15.46 -12.23 -0.45
CA ASN A 74 14.15 -12.49 0.14
C ASN A 74 13.21 -11.26 0.16
N PHE A 75 13.70 -10.07 -0.19
CA PHE A 75 12.87 -8.87 -0.30
C PHE A 75 12.07 -8.77 -1.61
N TYR A 76 12.43 -9.53 -2.64
CA TYR A 76 11.76 -9.48 -3.94
C TYR A 76 10.52 -10.37 -3.94
N THR A 77 9.47 -9.93 -3.25
CA THR A 77 8.24 -10.69 -2.98
C THR A 77 7.01 -10.00 -3.55
N LEU A 78 5.92 -10.75 -3.71
CA LEU A 78 4.64 -10.17 -4.14
C LEU A 78 4.11 -9.15 -3.12
N THR A 79 4.41 -9.32 -1.85
CA THR A 79 4.07 -8.36 -0.80
C THR A 79 4.74 -7.01 -1.03
N ILE A 80 6.03 -6.99 -1.33
CA ILE A 80 6.78 -5.75 -1.60
C ILE A 80 6.26 -5.05 -2.88
N TYR A 81 5.97 -5.81 -3.92
CA TYR A 81 5.55 -5.30 -5.23
C TYR A 81 4.05 -5.00 -5.29
N GLU A 82 3.22 -6.03 -5.15
CA GLU A 82 1.79 -5.95 -5.42
C GLU A 82 1.01 -5.33 -4.25
N LYS A 83 1.23 -5.81 -3.02
CA LYS A 83 0.61 -5.17 -1.85
C LYS A 83 1.14 -3.74 -1.68
N GLY A 84 2.43 -3.50 -1.93
CA GLY A 84 3.00 -2.16 -1.95
C GLY A 84 2.29 -1.24 -2.95
N ALA A 85 2.00 -1.71 -4.16
CA ALA A 85 1.24 -0.96 -5.15
C ALA A 85 -0.20 -0.66 -4.70
N GLU A 86 -0.86 -1.61 -4.05
CA GLU A 86 -2.22 -1.43 -3.52
C GLU A 86 -2.25 -0.41 -2.37
N ILE A 87 -1.21 -0.33 -1.54
CA ILE A 87 -1.09 0.70 -0.50
C ILE A 87 -0.98 2.09 -1.15
N VAL A 88 -0.18 2.25 -2.19
CA VAL A 88 -0.10 3.52 -2.95
C VAL A 88 -1.45 3.85 -3.60
N ARG A 89 -2.15 2.85 -4.15
CA ARG A 89 -3.51 3.02 -4.68
C ARG A 89 -4.51 3.47 -3.61
N MET A 90 -4.43 2.91 -2.40
CA MET A 90 -5.26 3.36 -1.27
C MET A 90 -5.00 4.84 -0.93
N ILE A 91 -3.75 5.28 -0.90
CA ILE A 91 -3.42 6.70 -0.67
C ILE A 91 -4.08 7.57 -1.74
N LYS A 92 -3.95 7.19 -3.02
CA LYS A 92 -4.62 7.91 -4.12
C LYS A 92 -6.14 7.95 -3.96
N THR A 93 -6.75 6.85 -3.52
CA THR A 93 -8.20 6.77 -3.28
C THR A 93 -8.63 7.68 -2.14
N LEU A 94 -7.86 7.72 -1.04
CA LEU A 94 -8.13 8.57 0.13
C LEU A 94 -7.99 10.07 -0.18
N LEU A 95 -7.03 10.44 -1.02
CA LEU A 95 -6.72 11.83 -1.32
C LEU A 95 -7.50 12.36 -2.53
N GLY A 96 -7.89 11.50 -3.43
CA GLY A 96 -8.34 11.87 -4.77
C GLY A 96 -7.15 12.17 -5.71
N PRO A 97 -7.41 12.26 -7.03
CA PRO A 97 -6.35 12.36 -8.03
C PRO A 97 -5.51 13.65 -7.90
N ASP A 98 -6.14 14.78 -7.57
CA ASP A 98 -5.48 16.08 -7.56
C ASP A 98 -4.49 16.22 -6.38
N LEU A 99 -4.91 15.88 -5.16
CA LEU A 99 -4.01 15.92 -4.00
C LEU A 99 -2.93 14.84 -4.08
N PHE A 100 -3.26 13.66 -4.62
CA PHE A 100 -2.25 12.63 -4.84
C PHE A 100 -1.19 13.09 -5.85
N ARG A 101 -1.59 13.81 -6.90
CA ARG A 101 -0.66 14.41 -7.87
C ARG A 101 0.23 15.46 -7.21
N GLN A 102 -0.36 16.40 -6.45
CA GLN A 102 0.39 17.42 -5.72
C GLN A 102 1.37 16.80 -4.73
N GLY A 103 0.95 15.75 -3.98
CA GLY A 103 1.84 15.03 -3.06
C GLY A 103 2.98 14.32 -3.77
N SER A 104 2.73 13.76 -4.95
CA SER A 104 3.76 13.13 -5.78
C SER A 104 4.76 14.16 -6.31
N ASP A 105 4.28 15.31 -6.80
CA ASP A 105 5.13 16.39 -7.27
C ASP A 105 6.00 16.94 -6.11
N LEU A 106 5.40 17.16 -4.94
CA LEU A 106 6.11 17.60 -3.73
C LEU A 106 7.17 16.59 -3.28
N TYR A 107 6.88 15.29 -3.36
CA TYR A 107 7.84 14.23 -3.05
C TYR A 107 9.07 14.31 -3.96
N PHE A 108 8.87 14.44 -5.27
CA PHE A 108 9.99 14.56 -6.21
C PHE A 108 10.73 15.88 -6.08
N GLU A 109 10.05 16.98 -5.81
CA GLU A 109 10.67 18.29 -5.59
C GLU A 109 11.58 18.28 -4.35
N ARG A 110 11.10 17.72 -3.24
CA ARG A 110 11.85 17.68 -1.96
C ARG A 110 13.05 16.74 -2.01
N HIS A 111 12.93 15.66 -2.75
CA HIS A 111 13.86 14.53 -2.64
C HIS A 111 14.64 14.26 -3.93
N ASP A 112 14.68 15.22 -4.85
CA ASP A 112 15.42 15.08 -6.10
C ASP A 112 16.90 14.76 -5.83
N GLY A 113 17.36 13.62 -6.40
CA GLY A 113 18.73 13.14 -6.23
C GLY A 113 19.06 12.57 -4.85
N GLN A 114 18.06 12.32 -3.99
CA GLN A 114 18.27 11.83 -2.63
C GLN A 114 17.91 10.35 -2.49
N ALA A 115 18.39 9.73 -1.39
CA ALA A 115 18.01 8.42 -0.90
C ALA A 115 17.06 8.58 0.30
N VAL A 116 15.84 8.06 0.19
CA VAL A 116 14.71 8.39 1.08
C VAL A 116 13.98 7.16 1.60
N THR A 117 13.01 7.38 2.49
CA THR A 117 12.21 6.34 3.15
C THR A 117 10.75 6.37 2.68
N ILE A 118 10.01 5.31 3.03
CA ILE A 118 8.55 5.25 2.85
C ILE A 118 7.87 6.39 3.60
N GLU A 119 8.36 6.72 4.79
CA GLU A 119 7.85 7.82 5.61
C GLU A 119 7.97 9.18 4.90
N ASP A 120 9.05 9.41 4.15
CA ASP A 120 9.24 10.65 3.38
C ASP A 120 8.18 10.80 2.28
N PHE A 121 7.86 9.71 1.59
CA PHE A 121 6.77 9.68 0.61
C PHE A 121 5.40 9.93 1.25
N VAL A 122 5.08 9.21 2.33
CA VAL A 122 3.80 9.39 3.03
C VAL A 122 3.68 10.78 3.65
N LYS A 123 4.81 11.35 4.13
CA LYS A 123 4.84 12.73 4.64
C LYS A 123 4.50 13.76 3.57
N ALA A 124 4.99 13.60 2.35
CA ALA A 124 4.61 14.49 1.26
C ALA A 124 3.08 14.45 0.98
N MET A 125 2.48 13.25 1.05
CA MET A 125 1.03 13.10 0.93
C MET A 125 0.26 13.74 2.09
N ALA A 126 0.76 13.57 3.32
CA ALA A 126 0.19 14.19 4.51
C ALA A 126 0.23 15.72 4.45
N ASP A 127 1.37 16.28 4.03
CA ASP A 127 1.58 17.73 3.99
C ASP A 127 0.64 18.44 3.00
N VAL A 128 0.39 17.87 1.82
CA VAL A 128 -0.52 18.48 0.83
C VAL A 128 -2.00 18.30 1.18
N SER A 129 -2.34 17.25 1.94
CA SER A 129 -3.73 16.92 2.25
C SER A 129 -4.18 17.37 3.64
N GLY A 130 -3.26 17.69 4.53
CA GLY A 130 -3.52 17.96 5.95
C GLY A 130 -4.01 16.73 6.72
N ARG A 131 -3.92 15.50 6.15
CA ARG A 131 -4.39 14.26 6.78
C ARG A 131 -3.30 13.62 7.64
N ASP A 132 -3.72 13.02 8.75
CA ASP A 132 -2.86 12.16 9.56
C ASP A 132 -2.81 10.75 8.98
N PHE A 133 -1.62 10.29 8.64
CA PHE A 133 -1.34 8.95 8.14
C PHE A 133 -0.75 8.00 9.20
N THR A 134 -0.72 8.39 10.47
CA THR A 134 -0.12 7.58 11.55
C THR A 134 -0.72 6.17 11.61
N GLN A 135 -2.06 6.06 11.60
CA GLN A 135 -2.74 4.76 11.58
C GLN A 135 -2.55 4.06 10.23
N PHE A 136 -2.52 4.80 9.13
CA PHE A 136 -2.33 4.26 7.79
C PHE A 136 -0.99 3.54 7.63
N MET A 137 0.07 4.01 8.31
CA MET A 137 1.40 3.37 8.27
C MET A 137 1.40 1.92 8.73
N ARG A 138 0.35 1.44 9.40
CA ARG A 138 0.18 0.03 9.76
C ARG A 138 0.12 -0.88 8.53
N TRP A 139 -0.38 -0.39 7.39
CA TRP A 139 -0.36 -1.12 6.12
C TRP A 139 1.05 -1.47 5.63
N TYR A 140 2.03 -0.61 5.94
CA TYR A 140 3.42 -0.88 5.64
C TYR A 140 4.10 -1.79 6.67
N ARG A 141 3.69 -1.72 7.96
CA ARG A 141 4.43 -2.28 9.09
C ARG A 141 3.88 -3.59 9.63
N GLN A 142 2.66 -3.97 9.25
CA GLN A 142 2.03 -5.21 9.69
C GLN A 142 1.85 -6.17 8.52
N PRO A 143 2.22 -7.47 8.66
CA PRO A 143 1.92 -8.50 7.68
C PRO A 143 0.44 -8.92 7.78
N GLY A 144 -0.01 -9.73 6.83
CA GLY A 144 -1.35 -10.30 6.83
C GLY A 144 -2.40 -9.41 6.18
N THR A 145 -3.46 -10.03 5.73
CA THR A 145 -4.59 -9.38 5.05
C THR A 145 -5.79 -9.30 5.99
N PRO A 146 -6.31 -8.11 6.32
CA PRO A 146 -7.45 -7.99 7.21
C PRO A 146 -8.73 -8.56 6.56
N VAL A 147 -9.60 -9.11 7.39
CA VAL A 147 -10.95 -9.55 7.02
C VAL A 147 -11.95 -8.53 7.54
N LEU A 148 -12.84 -8.08 6.67
CA LEU A 148 -13.90 -7.14 7.01
C LEU A 148 -15.25 -7.85 6.97
N SER A 149 -15.88 -8.02 8.15
CA SER A 149 -17.24 -8.50 8.28
C SER A 149 -18.21 -7.32 8.24
N VAL A 150 -19.15 -7.35 7.32
CA VAL A 150 -20.11 -6.26 7.11
C VAL A 150 -21.53 -6.76 7.39
N SER A 151 -22.27 -6.04 8.25
CA SER A 151 -23.70 -6.23 8.43
C SER A 151 -24.46 -4.93 8.16
N ALA A 152 -25.66 -5.04 7.65
CA ALA A 152 -26.55 -3.92 7.35
C ALA A 152 -27.87 -4.05 8.10
N SER A 153 -28.36 -2.95 8.66
CA SER A 153 -29.68 -2.89 9.29
C SER A 153 -30.43 -1.64 8.83
N GLN A 154 -31.73 -1.81 8.57
CA GLN A 154 -32.61 -0.69 8.24
C GLN A 154 -32.80 0.21 9.46
N THR A 155 -32.77 1.53 9.26
CA THR A 155 -33.12 2.56 10.25
C THR A 155 -34.28 3.39 9.71
N GLU A 156 -34.84 4.26 10.53
CA GLU A 156 -35.93 5.18 10.10
C GLU A 156 -35.50 6.14 8.98
N THR A 157 -34.22 6.49 8.91
CA THR A 157 -33.69 7.49 7.98
C THR A 157 -32.74 6.92 6.93
N GLY A 158 -32.49 5.60 6.91
CA GLY A 158 -31.56 5.00 5.96
C GLY A 158 -31.09 3.60 6.35
N VAL A 159 -29.88 3.27 6.02
CA VAL A 159 -29.25 1.99 6.33
C VAL A 159 -28.01 2.22 7.22
N ARG A 160 -27.94 1.49 8.32
CA ARG A 160 -26.74 1.44 9.16
C ARG A 160 -25.86 0.27 8.71
N LEU A 161 -24.62 0.56 8.37
CA LEU A 161 -23.57 -0.44 8.13
C LEU A 161 -22.72 -0.58 9.40
N THR A 162 -22.53 -1.83 9.82
CA THR A 162 -21.58 -2.16 10.91
C THR A 162 -20.44 -2.95 10.28
N LEU A 163 -19.23 -2.44 10.44
CA LEU A 163 -18.01 -3.00 9.87
C LEU A 163 -17.10 -3.45 11.02
N ASN A 164 -16.80 -4.73 11.07
CA ASN A 164 -15.88 -5.31 12.04
C ASN A 164 -14.66 -5.86 11.31
N GLN A 165 -13.48 -5.34 11.61
CA GLN A 165 -12.25 -5.88 11.06
C GLN A 165 -11.60 -6.86 12.02
N SER A 166 -11.05 -7.93 11.48
CA SER A 166 -10.14 -8.85 12.13
C SER A 166 -8.93 -9.08 11.23
N ALA A 167 -7.80 -9.42 11.81
CA ALA A 167 -6.63 -9.85 11.06
C ALA A 167 -6.25 -11.26 11.52
N PRO A 168 -5.95 -12.18 10.58
CA PRO A 168 -5.48 -13.50 10.96
C PRO A 168 -4.13 -13.40 11.67
N SER A 169 -3.87 -14.28 12.64
CA SER A 169 -2.54 -14.44 13.22
C SER A 169 -1.57 -14.85 12.13
N VAL A 170 -0.46 -14.14 12.03
CA VAL A 170 0.65 -14.47 11.17
C VAL A 170 1.83 -14.91 12.03
N ALA A 171 2.64 -15.85 11.55
CA ALA A 171 3.79 -16.37 12.30
C ALA A 171 4.72 -15.19 12.70
N GLY A 172 5.06 -15.12 13.99
CA GLY A 172 5.93 -14.07 14.53
C GLY A 172 5.24 -12.80 15.01
N GLU A 173 3.93 -12.63 14.80
CA GLU A 173 3.20 -11.45 15.25
C GLU A 173 2.19 -11.79 16.35
N ASN A 174 2.33 -11.13 17.49
CA ASN A 174 1.52 -11.41 18.68
C ASN A 174 0.26 -10.53 18.81
N THR A 175 0.22 -9.37 18.13
CA THR A 175 -0.92 -8.45 18.23
C THR A 175 -1.06 -7.61 16.95
N HIS A 176 -2.12 -7.84 16.18
CA HIS A 176 -2.51 -6.94 15.09
C HIS A 176 -3.23 -5.70 15.63
N GLN A 177 -2.79 -4.54 15.19
CA GLN A 177 -3.49 -3.28 15.43
C GLN A 177 -4.45 -3.00 14.27
N PRO A 178 -5.64 -2.38 14.54
CA PRO A 178 -6.62 -2.12 13.48
C PRO A 178 -6.05 -1.24 12.36
N TYR A 179 -6.28 -1.64 11.12
CA TYR A 179 -5.94 -0.86 9.94
C TYR A 179 -6.94 0.30 9.73
N LEU A 180 -6.49 1.37 9.08
CA LEU A 180 -7.39 2.34 8.45
C LEU A 180 -7.83 1.76 7.11
N ILE A 181 -9.09 1.32 7.00
CA ILE A 181 -9.67 0.76 5.78
C ILE A 181 -10.61 1.79 5.19
N PRO A 182 -10.34 2.31 3.98
CA PRO A 182 -11.25 3.20 3.27
C PRO A 182 -12.55 2.45 2.90
N VAL A 183 -13.71 3.03 3.21
CA VAL A 183 -15.05 2.49 2.90
C VAL A 183 -15.93 3.58 2.30
#